data_6df68a28647c8a042e25cfd0193092a5
#
_entry.id   6df68a28647c8a042e25cfd0193092a5
#
_cell.length_a   1.000
_cell.length_b   1.000
_cell.length_c   1.000
_cell.angle_alpha   90.00
_cell.angle_beta   90.00
_cell.angle_gamma   90.00
#
_symmetry.space_group_name_H-M   'P 1'
#
loop_
_entity.id
_entity.type
_entity.pdbx_description
1 polymer ?
#
loop_
_entity_poly.entity_id
_entity_poly.type
_entity_poly.pdbx_seq_one_letter_code
_entity_poly.pdbx_strand_id
1 'polypeptide(L)'
;MNDWLHSRAKAMRREPALYERRLWAILRDRRLEGLKLRRQVVIGRYVADFVCLRHRLIVEADGPQHDARAEDAARDNWLREQGFRVLRFPNPQIENRPHEVLTAIIAATNARLTRD
;
A
#
# COMPACT_ATOMS: atom_id res chain seq x y z
N MET A 1 22.22 2.46 -16.41
CA MET A 1 22.20 3.42 -16.02
C MET A 1 22.27 3.49 -14.66
N ASN A 2 21.73 3.23 -13.95
CA ASN A 2 21.85 3.63 -12.69
C ASN A 2 21.97 2.53 -11.73
N ASP A 3 23.16 1.96 -11.66
CA ASP A 3 23.49 0.99 -10.64
C ASP A 3 23.25 1.55 -9.25
N TRP A 4 23.49 2.85 -9.08
CA TRP A 4 23.23 3.51 -7.81
C TRP A 4 21.75 3.51 -7.46
N LEU A 5 20.89 3.90 -8.40
CA LEU A 5 19.46 3.89 -8.16
C LEU A 5 18.92 2.48 -7.98
N HIS A 6 19.43 1.56 -8.75
CA HIS A 6 19.03 0.17 -8.65
C HIS A 6 19.44 -0.44 -7.31
N SER A 7 20.69 -0.18 -6.90
CA SER A 7 21.20 -0.68 -5.62
C SER A 7 20.46 -0.07 -4.44
N ARG A 8 20.17 1.23 -4.53
CA ARG A 8 19.40 1.90 -3.48
C ARG A 8 17.99 1.35 -3.37
N ALA A 9 17.33 1.15 -4.49
CA ALA A 9 16.00 0.55 -4.51
C ALA A 9 16.02 -0.86 -3.91
N LYS A 10 17.05 -1.64 -4.24
CA LYS A 10 17.21 -2.98 -3.71
C LYS A 10 17.45 -2.98 -2.21
N ALA A 11 18.31 -2.09 -1.72
CA ALA A 11 18.58 -1.96 -0.29
C ALA A 11 17.34 -1.52 0.47
N MET A 12 16.57 -0.60 -0.09
CA MET A 12 15.35 -0.10 0.52
C MET A 12 14.23 -1.13 0.57
N ARG A 13 14.32 -2.19 -0.21
CA ARG A 13 13.31 -3.23 -0.22
C ARG A 13 13.43 -4.24 0.90
N ARG A 14 14.49 -4.22 1.69
CA ARG A 14 14.65 -5.20 2.75
C ARG A 14 13.56 -5.07 3.81
N GLU A 15 13.42 -3.91 4.43
CA GLU A 15 12.35 -3.68 5.39
C GLU A 15 11.00 -3.46 4.73
N PRO A 16 10.92 -2.65 3.66
CA PRO A 16 9.64 -2.50 2.96
C PRO A 16 9.08 -3.83 2.48
N ALA A 17 9.93 -4.73 1.98
CA ALA A 17 9.47 -6.03 1.51
C ALA A 17 8.85 -6.87 2.63
N LEU A 18 9.41 -6.78 3.85
CA LEU A 18 8.85 -7.49 5.00
C LEU A 18 7.44 -6.98 5.32
N TYR A 19 7.28 -5.65 5.41
CA TYR A 19 6.00 -5.07 5.77
C TYR A 19 4.99 -5.15 4.65
N GLU A 20 5.42 -5.10 3.41
CA GLU A 20 4.55 -5.41 2.29
C GLU A 20 4.01 -6.84 2.39
N ARG A 21 4.86 -7.81 2.73
CA ARG A 21 4.42 -9.19 2.90
C ARG A 21 3.45 -9.34 4.06
N ARG A 22 3.71 -8.65 5.17
CA ARG A 22 2.80 -8.67 6.32
C ARG A 22 1.45 -8.06 5.96
N LEU A 23 1.48 -6.93 5.26
CA LEU A 23 0.27 -6.29 4.81
C LEU A 23 -0.49 -7.20 3.84
N TRP A 24 0.22 -7.82 2.90
CA TRP A 24 -0.39 -8.76 1.98
C TRP A 24 -1.04 -9.93 2.70
N ALA A 25 -0.40 -10.45 3.75
CA ALA A 25 -0.97 -11.53 4.54
C ALA A 25 -2.29 -11.13 5.19
N ILE A 26 -2.42 -9.86 5.59
CA ILE A 26 -3.66 -9.34 6.12
C ILE A 26 -4.73 -9.27 5.03
N LEU A 27 -4.35 -8.85 3.84
CA LEU A 27 -5.29 -8.54 2.76
C LEU A 27 -5.71 -9.77 1.94
N ARG A 28 -4.79 -10.73 1.77
CA ARG A 28 -5.00 -11.82 0.82
C ARG A 28 -5.90 -12.93 1.31
N ASP A 29 -6.10 -13.06 2.61
CA ASP A 29 -6.80 -14.20 3.19
C ASP A 29 -8.31 -14.14 3.01
N ARG A 30 -8.77 -13.42 1.99
CA ARG A 30 -10.19 -13.25 1.67
C ARG A 30 -10.98 -12.71 2.85
N ARG A 31 -10.31 -11.96 3.70
CA ARG A 31 -10.97 -11.34 4.85
C ARG A 31 -11.91 -10.22 4.45
N LEU A 32 -11.69 -9.66 3.24
CA LEU A 32 -12.52 -8.58 2.72
C LEU A 32 -13.28 -9.09 1.51
N GLU A 33 -14.54 -9.39 1.72
CA GLU A 33 -15.39 -9.96 0.70
C GLU A 33 -15.58 -9.02 -0.48
N GLY A 34 -15.38 -9.55 -1.68
CA GLY A 34 -15.58 -8.79 -2.91
C GLY A 34 -14.48 -7.82 -3.24
N LEU A 35 -13.43 -7.75 -2.42
CA LEU A 35 -12.35 -6.83 -2.64
C LEU A 35 -11.20 -7.53 -3.34
N LYS A 36 -10.88 -7.07 -4.55
CA LYS A 36 -9.80 -7.64 -5.33
C LYS A 36 -8.62 -6.68 -5.32
N LEU A 37 -7.55 -7.09 -4.66
CA LEU A 37 -6.33 -6.30 -4.55
C LEU A 37 -5.24 -6.92 -5.41
N ARG A 38 -4.59 -6.07 -6.19
CA ARG A 38 -3.43 -6.45 -7.00
C ARG A 38 -2.17 -5.88 -6.36
N ARG A 39 -1.09 -6.63 -6.46
CA ARG A 39 0.20 -6.20 -5.90
C ARG A 39 1.06 -5.53 -6.96
N GLN A 40 1.84 -4.54 -6.53
CA GLN A 40 2.88 -3.91 -7.34
C GLN A 40 2.35 -3.47 -8.70
N VAL A 41 1.42 -2.53 -8.65
CA VAL A 41 0.76 -2.02 -9.85
C VAL A 41 1.42 -0.73 -10.31
N VAL A 42 1.76 -0.67 -11.59
CA VAL A 42 2.31 0.55 -12.18
C VAL A 42 1.16 1.49 -12.54
N ILE A 43 1.23 2.71 -12.01
CA ILE A 43 0.28 3.78 -12.32
C ILE A 43 1.09 4.99 -12.74
N GLY A 44 1.07 5.29 -14.05
CA GLY A 44 1.94 6.30 -14.60
C GLY A 44 3.40 5.91 -14.41
N ARG A 45 4.17 6.76 -13.75
CA ARG A 45 5.57 6.48 -13.45
C ARG A 45 5.79 5.93 -12.04
N TYR A 46 4.71 5.68 -11.33
CA TYR A 46 4.80 5.21 -9.96
C TYR A 46 4.41 3.76 -9.85
N VAL A 47 4.89 3.11 -8.79
CA VAL A 47 4.49 1.75 -8.46
C VAL A 47 3.77 1.80 -7.13
N ALA A 48 2.56 1.26 -7.08
CA ALA A 48 1.77 1.20 -5.86
C ALA A 48 1.82 -0.23 -5.29
N ASP A 49 1.89 -0.33 -3.96
CA ASP A 49 2.05 -1.63 -3.31
C ASP A 49 0.85 -2.54 -3.56
N PHE A 50 -0.34 -2.06 -3.26
CA PHE A 50 -1.59 -2.80 -3.47
C PHE A 50 -2.64 -1.85 -4.02
N VAL A 51 -3.39 -2.32 -5.00
CA VAL A 51 -4.40 -1.49 -5.66
C VAL A 51 -5.69 -2.26 -5.83
N CYS A 52 -6.78 -1.65 -5.41
CA CYS A 52 -8.12 -2.09 -5.74
C CYS A 52 -8.67 -1.15 -6.80
N LEU A 53 -8.67 -1.59 -8.04
CA LEU A 53 -9.08 -0.74 -9.16
C LEU A 53 -10.54 -0.35 -9.10
N ARG A 54 -11.39 -1.26 -8.64
CA ARG A 54 -12.82 -1.01 -8.53
C ARG A 54 -13.12 0.21 -7.64
N HIS A 55 -12.38 0.35 -6.56
CA HIS A 55 -12.57 1.45 -5.61
C HIS A 55 -11.57 2.57 -5.79
N ARG A 56 -10.68 2.44 -6.76
CA ARG A 56 -9.60 3.42 -6.95
C ARG A 56 -8.85 3.65 -5.65
N LEU A 57 -8.53 2.56 -4.98
CA LEU A 57 -7.89 2.60 -3.68
C LEU A 57 -6.49 2.01 -3.75
N ILE A 58 -5.52 2.75 -3.23
CA ILE A 58 -4.14 2.30 -3.08
C ILE A 58 -3.89 2.07 -1.60
N VAL A 59 -3.30 0.93 -1.25
CA VAL A 59 -2.94 0.59 0.12
C VAL A 59 -1.45 0.35 0.16
N GLU A 60 -0.76 1.00 1.07
CA GLU A 60 0.70 0.94 1.14
C GLU A 60 1.20 0.80 2.57
N ALA A 61 2.31 0.10 2.71
CA ALA A 61 3.06 0.08 3.95
C ALA A 61 3.99 1.30 3.98
N ASP A 62 3.99 2.03 5.08
CA ASP A 62 4.80 3.21 5.21
C ASP A 62 6.02 2.90 6.08
N GLY A 63 7.15 2.79 5.45
CA GLY A 63 8.41 2.55 6.14
C GLY A 63 8.96 3.81 6.78
N PRO A 64 10.09 3.70 7.47
CA PRO A 64 10.68 4.82 8.20
C PRO A 64 11.42 5.82 7.32
N GLN A 65 11.33 5.71 6.01
CA GLN A 65 12.09 6.57 5.12
C GLN A 65 11.30 7.78 4.73
N HIS A 66 11.71 8.93 5.23
CA HIS A 66 10.94 10.15 5.02
C HIS A 66 11.73 11.28 4.41
N ASP A 67 12.89 10.97 3.83
CA ASP A 67 13.72 11.98 3.22
C ASP A 67 13.13 12.56 1.94
N ALA A 68 12.06 11.94 1.43
CA ALA A 68 11.44 12.33 0.19
C ALA A 68 10.01 12.83 0.38
N ARG A 69 9.74 13.56 1.46
CA ARG A 69 8.38 14.03 1.74
C ARG A 69 7.78 14.88 0.63
N ALA A 70 8.59 15.74 0.01
CA ALA A 70 8.10 16.55 -1.09
C ALA A 70 7.74 15.71 -2.30
N GLU A 71 8.55 14.70 -2.59
CA GLU A 71 8.29 13.78 -3.69
C GLU A 71 7.06 12.92 -3.39
N ASP A 72 6.92 12.49 -2.14
CA ASP A 72 5.75 11.73 -1.71
C ASP A 72 4.48 12.55 -1.85
N ALA A 73 4.53 13.82 -1.47
CA ALA A 73 3.38 14.70 -1.60
C ALA A 73 3.01 14.91 -3.07
N ALA A 74 4.00 15.09 -3.94
CA ALA A 74 3.77 15.25 -5.36
C ALA A 74 3.15 13.98 -5.97
N ARG A 75 3.66 12.81 -5.55
CA ARG A 75 3.14 11.52 -5.98
C ARG A 75 1.69 11.36 -5.55
N ASP A 76 1.41 11.59 -4.28
CA ASP A 76 0.07 11.42 -3.74
C ASP A 76 -0.92 12.39 -4.39
N ASN A 77 -0.51 13.64 -4.63
CA ASN A 77 -1.34 14.62 -5.31
C ASN A 77 -1.65 14.18 -6.74
N TRP A 78 -0.64 13.69 -7.46
CA TRP A 78 -0.85 13.20 -8.81
C TRP A 78 -1.81 12.02 -8.84
N LEU A 79 -1.63 11.07 -7.90
CA LEU A 79 -2.52 9.92 -7.81
C LEU A 79 -3.96 10.32 -7.50
N ARG A 80 -4.14 11.32 -6.64
CA ARG A 80 -5.49 11.86 -6.36
C ARG A 80 -6.10 12.48 -7.60
N GLU A 81 -5.30 13.19 -8.39
CA GLU A 81 -5.78 13.75 -9.66
C GLU A 81 -6.25 12.67 -10.62
N GLN A 82 -5.67 11.47 -10.53
CA GLN A 82 -6.10 10.33 -11.33
C GLN A 82 -7.30 9.61 -10.71
N GLY A 83 -7.83 10.12 -9.62
CA GLY A 83 -9.00 9.56 -8.97
C GLY A 83 -8.72 8.51 -7.91
N PHE A 84 -7.46 8.33 -7.51
CA PHE A 84 -7.11 7.35 -6.50
C PHE A 84 -7.11 7.95 -5.10
N ARG A 85 -7.43 7.12 -4.12
CA ARG A 85 -7.25 7.43 -2.71
C ARG A 85 -6.09 6.56 -2.20
N VAL A 86 -5.26 7.12 -1.35
CA VAL A 86 -4.10 6.40 -0.82
C VAL A 86 -4.29 6.20 0.68
N LEU A 87 -4.29 4.95 1.11
CA LEU A 87 -4.25 4.58 2.51
C LEU A 87 -2.86 4.03 2.81
N ARG A 88 -2.16 4.69 3.71
CA ARG A 88 -0.81 4.32 4.07
C ARG A 88 -0.76 3.98 5.55
N PHE A 89 -0.24 2.81 5.86
CA PHE A 89 -0.22 2.32 7.23
C PHE A 89 1.22 2.23 7.73
N PRO A 90 1.51 2.85 8.88
CA PRO A 90 2.84 2.73 9.49
C PRO A 90 3.16 1.29 9.80
N ASN A 91 4.43 0.93 9.66
CA ASN A 91 4.86 -0.44 9.92
C ASN A 91 4.47 -0.95 11.31
N PRO A 92 4.61 -0.15 12.39
CA PRO A 92 4.16 -0.64 13.70
C PRO A 92 2.68 -1.00 13.76
N GLN A 93 1.85 -0.27 13.02
CA GLN A 93 0.41 -0.57 12.98
C GLN A 93 0.15 -1.90 12.27
N ILE A 94 0.86 -2.14 11.17
CA ILE A 94 0.73 -3.39 10.43
C ILE A 94 1.14 -4.57 11.30
N GLU A 95 2.21 -4.41 12.07
CA GLU A 95 2.74 -5.46 12.93
C GLU A 95 1.88 -5.72 14.16
N ASN A 96 1.46 -4.67 14.83
CA ASN A 96 0.84 -4.79 16.16
C ASN A 96 -0.67 -4.63 16.16
N ARG A 97 -1.24 -3.99 15.13
CA ARG A 97 -2.68 -3.69 15.10
C ARG A 97 -3.26 -3.96 13.72
N PRO A 98 -3.13 -5.20 13.22
CA PRO A 98 -3.59 -5.52 11.87
C PRO A 98 -5.10 -5.35 11.68
N HIS A 99 -5.89 -5.49 12.75
CA HIS A 99 -7.33 -5.30 12.65
C HIS A 99 -7.71 -3.84 12.36
N GLU A 100 -6.87 -2.89 12.78
CA GLU A 100 -7.11 -1.48 12.44
C GLU A 100 -6.91 -1.22 10.96
N VAL A 101 -5.96 -1.94 10.33
CA VAL A 101 -5.76 -1.87 8.90
C VAL A 101 -7.02 -2.32 8.16
N LEU A 102 -7.57 -3.46 8.56
CA LEU A 102 -8.81 -3.97 7.97
C LEU A 102 -9.98 -3.01 8.18
N THR A 103 -10.10 -2.43 9.37
CA THR A 103 -11.17 -1.48 9.68
C THR A 103 -11.09 -0.26 8.77
N ALA A 104 -9.89 0.26 8.56
CA ALA A 104 -9.70 1.43 7.69
C ALA A 104 -10.07 1.12 6.23
N ILE A 105 -9.71 -0.06 5.75
CA ILE A 105 -10.03 -0.47 4.39
C ILE A 105 -11.55 -0.68 4.23
N ILE A 106 -12.18 -1.28 5.22
CA ILE A 106 -13.64 -1.44 5.22
C ILE A 106 -14.32 -0.07 5.16
N ALA A 107 -13.85 0.88 5.96
CA ALA A 107 -14.41 2.22 5.95
C ALA A 107 -14.25 2.89 4.58
N ALA A 108 -13.15 2.63 3.90
CA ALA A 108 -12.88 3.23 2.59
C ALA A 108 -13.64 2.57 1.44
N THR A 109 -14.02 1.30 1.59
CA THR A 109 -14.60 0.52 0.48
C THR A 109 -16.00 0.01 0.74
N ASN A 110 -16.47 0.08 1.97
CA ASN A 110 -17.70 -0.58 2.40
C ASN A 110 -17.68 -2.10 2.20
N ALA A 111 -16.48 -2.68 2.14
CA ALA A 111 -16.33 -4.12 2.06
C ALA A 111 -16.80 -4.76 3.37
N ARG A 112 -17.09 -6.04 3.31
CA ARG A 112 -17.46 -6.81 4.50
C ARG A 112 -16.38 -7.82 4.81
N LEU A 113 -16.23 -8.11 6.09
CA LEU A 113 -15.35 -9.19 6.49
C LEU A 113 -15.99 -10.53 6.11
N THR A 114 -15.17 -11.41 5.58
CA THR A 114 -15.63 -12.76 5.26
C THR A 114 -15.86 -13.52 6.56
N ARG A 115 -16.99 -14.18 6.65
CA ARG A 115 -17.27 -15.04 7.78
C ARG A 115 -16.74 -16.43 7.48
N ASP A 116 -16.00 -16.97 8.39
CA ASP A 116 -15.60 -18.37 8.31
C ASP A 116 -15.95 -19.08 9.59
#